data_1848c88494f72fe8322317c6bb1d19e2
#
_entry.id   1848c88494f72fe8322317c6bb1d19e2
#
_cell.length_a   1.000
_cell.length_b   1.000
_cell.length_c   1.000
_cell.angle_alpha   90.00
_cell.angle_beta   90.00
_cell.angle_gamma   90.00
#
_symmetry.space_group_name_H-M   'P 1'
#
loop_
_entity.id
_entity.type
_entity.pdbx_description
1 polymer ?
#
loop_
_entity_poly.entity_id
_entity_poly.type
_entity_poly.pdbx_seq_one_letter_code
_entity_poly.pdbx_strand_id
1 'polypeptide(L)' 'MSVTTTSEFVAVLRDQIAITQDALVAAQQGSRPLLVYRHSARLLDLLDRAAVTGVDTTGWVPEDILSVANATCPTSA' A
#
# COMPACT_ATOMS: atom_id res chain seq x y z
N MET A 1 22.68 16.74 0.61
CA MET A 1 22.26 15.99 -0.54
C MET A 1 21.55 14.72 -0.17
N SER A 2 22.13 13.91 0.69
CA SER A 2 21.49 12.66 1.08
C SER A 2 20.14 12.86 1.75
N VAL A 3 19.98 13.96 2.45
CA VAL A 3 18.70 14.28 3.11
C VAL A 3 17.59 14.43 2.08
N THR A 4 17.89 15.09 0.97
CA THR A 4 16.93 15.28 -0.10
C THR A 4 16.52 13.95 -0.70
N THR A 5 17.48 13.03 -0.89
CA THR A 5 17.22 11.72 -1.45
C THR A 5 16.25 10.93 -0.57
N THR A 6 16.43 10.99 0.75
CA THR A 6 15.55 10.30 1.69
C THR A 6 14.13 10.86 1.61
N SER A 7 13.99 12.18 1.54
CA SER A 7 12.70 12.84 1.42
C SER A 7 12.01 12.45 0.11
N GLU A 8 12.77 12.38 -0.99
CA GLU A 8 12.24 11.98 -2.27
C GLU A 8 11.74 10.53 -2.24
N PHE A 9 12.50 9.65 -1.59
CA PHE A 9 12.11 8.26 -1.47
C PHE A 9 10.78 8.14 -0.73
N VAL A 10 10.64 8.83 0.41
CA VAL A 10 9.41 8.79 1.19
C VAL A 10 8.24 9.36 0.39
N ALA A 11 8.45 10.45 -0.31
CA ALA A 11 7.40 11.07 -1.13
C ALA A 11 6.94 10.14 -2.24
N VAL A 12 7.86 9.48 -2.92
CA VAL A 12 7.54 8.53 -3.99
C VAL A 12 6.78 7.33 -3.41
N LEU A 13 7.26 6.80 -2.29
CA LEU A 13 6.62 5.66 -1.65
C LEU A 13 5.19 6.00 -1.23
N ARG A 14 5.01 7.15 -0.63
CA ARG A 14 3.68 7.61 -0.20
C ARG A 14 2.75 7.77 -1.39
N ASP A 15 3.24 8.33 -2.48
CA ASP A 15 2.47 8.50 -3.70
C ASP A 15 2.05 7.15 -4.29
N GLN A 16 2.97 6.19 -4.34
CA GLN A 16 2.67 4.84 -4.82
C GLN A 16 1.62 4.15 -3.96
N ILE A 17 1.70 4.33 -2.65
CA ILE A 17 0.72 3.77 -1.74
C ILE A 17 -0.66 4.40 -1.99
N ALA A 18 -0.73 5.71 -2.17
CA ALA A 18 -1.97 6.41 -2.43
C ALA A 18 -2.60 5.94 -3.75
N ILE A 19 -1.81 5.84 -4.80
CA ILE A 19 -2.28 5.39 -6.11
C ILE A 19 -2.82 3.95 -6.02
N THR A 20 -2.09 3.08 -5.34
CA THR A 20 -2.48 1.68 -5.19
C THR A 20 -3.76 1.56 -4.37
N GLN A 21 -3.90 2.38 -3.34
CA GLN A 21 -5.10 2.42 -2.52
C GLN A 21 -6.32 2.83 -3.35
N ASP A 22 -6.17 3.87 -4.16
CA ASP A 22 -7.26 4.32 -5.03
C ASP A 22 -7.64 3.24 -6.04
N ALA A 23 -6.65 2.56 -6.59
CA ALA A 23 -6.90 1.47 -7.54
C ALA A 23 -7.62 0.30 -6.86
N LEU A 24 -7.27 0.01 -5.62
CA LEU A 24 -7.93 -1.06 -4.86
C LEU A 24 -9.40 -0.73 -4.63
N VAL A 25 -9.69 0.50 -4.21
CA VAL A 25 -11.06 0.94 -3.99
C VAL A 25 -11.87 0.87 -5.29
N ALA A 26 -11.30 1.33 -6.39
CA ALA A 26 -11.96 1.27 -7.68
C ALA A 26 -12.25 -0.18 -8.11
N ALA A 27 -11.32 -1.09 -7.85
CA ALA A 27 -11.51 -2.50 -8.16
C ALA A 27 -12.64 -3.13 -7.32
N GLN A 28 -12.75 -2.74 -6.06
CA GLN A 28 -13.83 -3.20 -5.21
C GLN A 28 -15.19 -2.70 -5.72
N GLN A 29 -15.26 -1.43 -6.06
CA GLN A 29 -16.49 -0.83 -6.57
C GLN A 29 -16.91 -1.44 -7.90
N GLY A 30 -15.95 -1.86 -8.71
CA GLY A 30 -16.22 -2.51 -9.98
C GLY A 30 -16.42 -4.01 -9.88
N SER A 31 -16.40 -4.56 -8.69
CA SER A 31 -16.55 -6.01 -8.46
C SER A 31 -15.56 -6.83 -9.27
N ARG A 32 -14.29 -6.45 -9.22
CA ARG A 32 -13.22 -7.12 -9.98
C ARG A 32 -12.29 -7.86 -9.02
N PRO A 33 -12.62 -9.09 -8.63
CA PRO A 33 -11.87 -9.80 -7.58
C PRO A 33 -10.40 -10.01 -7.91
N LEU A 34 -10.06 -10.25 -9.16
CA LEU A 34 -8.66 -10.43 -9.54
C LEU A 34 -7.86 -9.15 -9.35
N LEU A 35 -8.44 -8.01 -9.71
CA LEU A 35 -7.79 -6.74 -9.53
C LEU A 35 -7.71 -6.37 -8.04
N VAL A 36 -8.74 -6.70 -7.27
CA VAL A 36 -8.69 -6.51 -5.81
C VAL A 36 -7.51 -7.28 -5.24
N TYR A 37 -7.33 -8.51 -5.66
CA TYR A 37 -6.20 -9.31 -5.20
C TYR A 37 -4.86 -8.67 -5.58
N ARG A 38 -4.71 -8.26 -6.82
CA ARG A 38 -3.45 -7.71 -7.32
C ARG A 38 -3.09 -6.41 -6.62
N HIS A 39 -4.06 -5.51 -6.45
CA HIS A 39 -3.80 -4.25 -5.78
C HIS A 39 -3.58 -4.43 -4.28
N SER A 40 -4.26 -5.40 -3.67
CA SER A 40 -4.03 -5.74 -2.27
C SER A 40 -2.60 -6.24 -2.05
N ALA A 41 -2.14 -7.13 -2.90
CA ALA A 41 -0.77 -7.65 -2.82
C ALA A 41 0.25 -6.53 -3.00
N ARG A 42 0.00 -5.63 -3.95
CA ARG A 42 0.88 -4.50 -4.20
C ARG A 42 0.93 -3.56 -2.99
N LEU A 43 -0.23 -3.27 -2.40
CA LEU A 43 -0.31 -2.39 -1.25
C LEU A 43 0.48 -2.96 -0.07
N LEU A 44 0.29 -4.24 0.23
CA LEU A 44 1.01 -4.89 1.31
C LEU A 44 2.52 -4.91 1.06
N ASP A 45 2.93 -5.13 -0.20
CA ASP A 45 4.34 -5.10 -0.56
C ASP A 45 4.95 -3.72 -0.33
N LEU A 46 4.23 -2.66 -0.70
CA LEU A 46 4.71 -1.29 -0.49
C LEU A 46 4.83 -0.97 1.00
N LEU A 47 3.87 -1.40 1.80
CA LEU A 47 3.92 -1.21 3.24
C LEU A 47 5.08 -1.99 3.88
N ASP A 48 5.34 -3.18 3.38
CA ASP A 48 6.47 -3.97 3.86
C ASP A 48 7.80 -3.30 3.53
N ARG A 49 7.94 -2.77 2.34
CA ARG A 49 9.14 -2.03 1.94
C ARG A 49 9.36 -0.82 2.83
N ALA A 50 8.29 -0.12 3.18
CA ALA A 50 8.37 1.02 4.08
C ALA A 50 8.90 0.58 5.44
N ALA A 51 8.36 -0.51 5.96
CA ALA A 51 8.78 -1.05 7.27
C ALA A 51 10.26 -1.44 7.25
N VAL A 52 10.69 -2.11 6.19
CA VAL A 52 12.09 -2.55 6.05
C VAL A 52 13.04 -1.36 6.01
N THR A 53 12.62 -0.28 5.37
CA THR A 53 13.47 0.91 5.25
C THR A 53 13.31 1.89 6.41
N GLY A 54 12.48 1.54 7.40
CA GLY A 54 12.31 2.38 8.59
C GLY A 54 11.36 3.54 8.41
N VAL A 55 10.51 3.49 7.39
CA VAL A 55 9.52 4.55 7.15
C VAL A 55 8.25 4.23 7.93
N ASP A 56 7.79 5.20 8.72
CA ASP A 56 6.56 5.05 9.48
C ASP A 56 5.37 5.42 8.59
N THR A 57 4.52 4.44 8.32
CA THR A 57 3.35 4.61 7.48
C THR A 57 2.05 4.75 8.27
N THR A 58 2.15 5.00 9.56
CA THR A 58 0.97 5.16 10.42
C THR A 58 0.06 6.24 9.86
N GLY A 59 -1.21 5.89 9.65
CA GLY A 59 -2.20 6.83 9.15
C GLY A 59 -2.22 7.03 7.64
N TRP A 60 -1.32 6.39 6.91
CA TRP A 60 -1.31 6.53 5.45
C TRP A 60 -2.44 5.75 4.77
N VAL A 61 -2.84 4.63 5.36
CA VAL A 61 -3.90 3.78 4.81
C VAL A 61 -4.97 3.60 5.87
N PRO A 62 -6.25 3.90 5.56
CA PRO A 62 -7.34 3.67 6.50
C PRO A 62 -7.44 2.20 6.89
N GLU A 63 -7.91 1.93 8.10
CA GLU A 63 -7.99 0.57 8.62
C GLU A 63 -8.90 -0.32 7.82
N ASP A 64 -10.00 0.21 7.29
CA ASP A 64 -10.92 -0.58 6.48
C ASP A 64 -10.24 -1.07 5.20
N ILE A 65 -9.39 -0.26 4.59
CA ILE A 65 -8.64 -0.67 3.40
C ILE A 65 -7.57 -1.70 3.77
N LEU A 66 -6.89 -1.49 4.89
CA LEU A 66 -5.91 -2.47 5.38
C LEU A 66 -6.58 -3.82 5.65
N SER A 67 -7.78 -3.80 6.22
CA SER A 67 -8.53 -5.02 6.50
C SER A 67 -8.84 -5.77 5.22
N VAL A 68 -9.25 -5.06 4.18
CA VAL A 68 -9.54 -5.68 2.88
C VAL A 68 -8.27 -6.30 2.30
N ALA A 69 -7.17 -5.57 2.32
CA ALA A 69 -5.91 -6.07 1.78
C ALA A 69 -5.43 -7.30 2.53
N ASN A 70 -5.49 -7.28 3.84
CA ASN A 70 -5.06 -8.41 4.67
C ASN A 70 -5.98 -9.63 4.52
N ALA A 71 -7.28 -9.40 4.35
CA ALA A 71 -8.23 -10.49 4.16
C ALA A 71 -8.06 -11.12 2.78
N THR A 72 -7.73 -10.32 1.77
CA THR A 72 -7.57 -10.80 0.39
C THR A 72 -6.24 -11.52 0.20
N CYS A 73 -5.18 -11.01 0.82
CA CYS A 73 -3.84 -11.58 0.72
C CYS A 73 -3.31 -11.84 2.12
N PRO A 74 -3.80 -12.87 2.82
CA PRO A 74 -3.32 -13.15 4.17
C PRO A 74 -1.84 -13.51 4.12
N THR A 75 -1.06 -12.75 4.85
CA THR A 75 0.34 -13.06 5.02
C THR A 75 0.43 -14.11 6.09
N SER A 76 0.34 -15.32 5.70
CA SER A 76 0.56 -16.39 6.65
C SER A 76 2.04 -16.65 6.72
N ALA A 77 2.65 -16.07 7.62
CA ALA A 77 4.05 -16.34 7.77
C ALA A 77 4.28 -17.72 8.34
#